data_ebb9b052281cc39e2c52cedc035f00a3
#
_entry.id   ebb9b052281cc39e2c52cedc035f00a3
#
_cell.length_a   1.000
_cell.length_b   1.000
_cell.length_c   1.000
_cell.angle_alpha   90.00
_cell.angle_beta   90.00
_cell.angle_gamma   90.00
#
_symmetry.space_group_name_H-M   'P 1'
#
loop_
_entity.id
_entity.type
_entity.pdbx_description
1 polymer ?
#
loop_
_entity_poly.entity_id
_entity_poly.type
_entity_poly.pdbx_seq_one_letter_code
_entity_poly.pdbx_strand_id
1 'polypeptide(L)'
;MKNSLVLYILLAFFGGSCKSEEQKKEEATPLHTRGEITLQYDDSFTNIAEALSQRYMKVYPNAKINLKVSKEDQALEDLLNHKVDMIIMSRELTEQERKYWDVKTKLPWQPSYFAADAVCFVVNKNSEKQHVSLEEIKEMLKSGDKKLIFDGANTSNLNAVLQKLNLDIKDVKYSRLEGNENIIESLEKFSNHIGVVSYNTISRPYGERATELRENIKILPIKVGDSLLLPNKENLKTQKYPLTKLLYFLTDEGTFGLANGLIRYSCTDIGQKIVGREGLQPYNLYPRTINIIHK
;
A
#
# COMPACT_ATOMS: atom_id res chain seq x y z
N MET A 1 62.99 45.92 19.86
CA MET A 1 61.82 45.32 20.40
C MET A 1 60.68 45.37 19.35
N LYS A 2 60.79 44.64 18.25
CA LYS A 2 59.76 44.63 17.19
C LYS A 2 59.64 43.32 16.40
N ASN A 3 60.20 42.20 16.89
CA ASN A 3 60.16 40.92 16.17
C ASN A 3 59.57 39.75 16.95
N SER A 4 58.82 39.99 18.07
CA SER A 4 58.29 38.89 18.87
C SER A 4 56.77 38.74 18.77
N LEU A 5 56.06 39.56 17.97
CA LEU A 5 54.58 39.53 17.88
C LEU A 5 54.03 38.80 16.66
N VAL A 6 54.89 38.45 15.71
CA VAL A 6 54.48 37.79 14.44
C VAL A 6 54.46 36.26 14.54
N LEU A 7 55.10 35.68 15.56
CA LEU A 7 55.26 34.23 15.72
C LEU A 7 54.05 33.54 16.42
N TYR A 8 53.13 34.30 17.05
CA TYR A 8 51.95 33.76 17.73
C TYR A 8 50.68 33.68 16.89
N ILE A 9 50.66 34.26 15.69
CA ILE A 9 49.46 34.27 14.82
C ILE A 9 49.43 33.07 13.83
N LEU A 10 50.54 32.33 13.67
CA LEU A 10 50.64 31.22 12.71
C LEU A 10 50.33 29.83 13.32
N LEU A 11 50.02 29.74 14.61
CA LEU A 11 49.74 28.46 15.29
C LEU A 11 48.22 28.20 15.52
N ALA A 12 47.32 29.08 15.05
CA ALA A 12 45.88 28.98 15.27
C ALA A 12 45.07 28.40 14.10
N PHE A 13 45.72 27.94 13.02
CA PHE A 13 45.00 27.45 11.81
C PHE A 13 45.13 25.94 11.51
N PHE A 14 45.64 25.13 12.45
CA PHE A 14 45.60 23.67 12.31
C PHE A 14 44.62 23.00 13.31
N GLY A 15 43.43 23.61 13.50
CA GLY A 15 42.28 22.93 14.04
C GLY A 15 41.64 22.07 12.94
N GLY A 16 42.38 21.05 12.47
CA GLY A 16 41.82 20.06 11.56
C GLY A 16 40.62 19.41 12.23
N SER A 17 39.42 19.69 11.74
CA SER A 17 38.21 19.03 12.13
C SER A 17 38.36 17.51 11.89
N CYS A 18 38.92 16.80 12.87
CA CYS A 18 38.80 15.34 12.92
C CYS A 18 37.34 15.00 13.17
N LYS A 19 36.62 14.69 12.10
CA LYS A 19 35.33 14.02 12.26
C LYS A 19 35.54 12.78 13.11
N SER A 20 34.66 12.58 14.13
CA SER A 20 34.74 11.41 14.99
C SER A 20 34.60 10.11 14.15
N GLU A 21 35.16 9.00 14.65
CA GLU A 21 35.00 7.70 13.96
C GLU A 21 33.53 7.29 13.79
N GLU A 22 32.65 7.72 14.69
CA GLU A 22 31.21 7.54 14.58
C GLU A 22 30.64 8.34 13.40
N GLN A 23 31.05 9.62 13.24
CA GLN A 23 30.62 10.43 12.08
C GLN A 23 31.13 9.87 10.76
N LYS A 24 32.37 9.34 10.71
CA LYS A 24 32.90 8.66 9.54
C LYS A 24 32.17 7.35 9.23
N LYS A 25 31.81 6.57 10.24
CA LYS A 25 30.98 5.36 10.09
C LYS A 25 29.57 5.69 9.62
N GLU A 26 28.98 6.75 10.14
CA GLU A 26 27.65 7.21 9.77
C GLU A 26 27.59 7.68 8.32
N GLU A 27 28.58 8.43 7.85
CA GLU A 27 28.69 8.84 6.44
C GLU A 27 28.97 7.67 5.48
N ALA A 28 29.66 6.62 5.93
CA ALA A 28 29.93 5.43 5.13
C ALA A 28 28.73 4.48 4.99
N THR A 29 27.71 4.64 5.83
CA THR A 29 26.51 3.78 5.79
C THR A 29 25.60 4.23 4.64
N PRO A 30 25.15 3.32 3.75
CA PRO A 30 24.28 3.68 2.63
C PRO A 30 22.98 4.36 3.10
N LEU A 31 22.59 5.46 2.46
CA LEU A 31 21.41 6.25 2.85
C LEU A 31 20.13 5.44 2.93
N HIS A 32 19.95 4.44 2.08
CA HIS A 32 18.78 3.59 2.06
C HIS A 32 18.66 2.65 3.28
N THR A 33 19.70 2.53 4.12
CA THR A 33 19.72 1.63 5.30
C THR A 33 19.58 2.35 6.61
N ARG A 34 19.41 3.69 6.60
CA ARG A 34 19.34 4.52 7.79
C ARG A 34 18.44 5.74 7.59
N GLY A 35 18.03 6.34 8.71
CA GLY A 35 17.17 7.53 8.73
C GLY A 35 15.73 7.21 9.12
N GLU A 36 14.87 8.17 8.98
CA GLU A 36 13.47 8.09 9.37
C GLU A 36 12.58 8.62 8.24
N ILE A 37 11.54 7.87 7.90
CA ILE A 37 10.51 8.25 6.92
C ILE A 37 9.12 7.92 7.43
N THR A 38 8.11 8.58 6.86
CA THR A 38 6.70 8.26 7.06
C THR A 38 6.13 7.63 5.79
N LEU A 39 5.63 6.39 5.93
CA LEU A 39 4.83 5.69 4.93
C LEU A 39 3.34 5.88 5.27
N GLN A 40 2.61 6.57 4.40
CA GLN A 40 1.17 6.75 4.56
C GLN A 40 0.39 5.86 3.57
N TYR A 41 -0.70 5.28 4.04
CA TYR A 41 -1.47 4.31 3.25
C TYR A 41 -2.94 4.26 3.71
N ASP A 42 -3.80 3.74 2.82
CA ASP A 42 -5.21 3.47 3.12
C ASP A 42 -5.34 2.24 4.05
N ASP A 43 -6.32 2.23 4.95
CA ASP A 43 -6.60 1.12 5.88
C ASP A 43 -6.61 -0.25 5.18
N SER A 44 -7.06 -0.27 3.94
CA SER A 44 -7.06 -1.44 3.07
C SER A 44 -5.69 -2.12 2.90
N PHE A 45 -4.58 -1.42 3.18
CA PHE A 45 -3.21 -1.91 2.95
C PHE A 45 -2.42 -2.15 4.24
N THR A 46 -3.07 -2.08 5.42
CA THR A 46 -2.41 -2.17 6.73
C THR A 46 -1.52 -3.40 6.83
N ASN A 47 -2.05 -4.60 6.57
CA ASN A 47 -1.30 -5.84 6.74
C ASN A 47 -0.02 -5.89 5.90
N ILE A 48 -0.09 -5.50 4.63
CA ILE A 48 1.08 -5.54 3.74
C ILE A 48 2.08 -4.42 4.03
N ALA A 49 1.61 -3.22 4.38
CA ALA A 49 2.46 -2.09 4.77
C ALA A 49 3.28 -2.43 6.02
N GLU A 50 2.63 -2.98 7.05
CA GLU A 50 3.29 -3.44 8.27
C GLU A 50 4.31 -4.55 7.99
N ALA A 51 3.91 -5.59 7.25
CA ALA A 51 4.77 -6.74 6.99
C ALA A 51 6.07 -6.35 6.25
N LEU A 52 5.97 -5.49 5.23
CA LEU A 52 7.14 -5.01 4.47
C LEU A 52 8.01 -4.09 5.32
N SER A 53 7.42 -3.13 6.02
CA SER A 53 8.14 -2.15 6.83
C SER A 53 8.85 -2.79 8.02
N GLN A 54 8.17 -3.64 8.79
CA GLN A 54 8.76 -4.36 9.91
C GLN A 54 9.92 -5.26 9.46
N ARG A 55 9.76 -5.95 8.34
CA ARG A 55 10.82 -6.80 7.82
C ARG A 55 12.01 -5.99 7.34
N TYR A 56 11.78 -4.83 6.69
CA TYR A 56 12.84 -3.93 6.28
C TYR A 56 13.62 -3.40 7.48
N MET A 57 12.95 -2.88 8.51
CA MET A 57 13.58 -2.40 9.74
C MET A 57 14.34 -3.49 10.50
N LYS A 58 13.87 -4.74 10.42
CA LYS A 58 14.62 -5.88 10.99
C LYS A 58 15.93 -6.17 10.25
N VAL A 59 15.98 -5.94 8.93
CA VAL A 59 17.21 -6.09 8.12
C VAL A 59 18.13 -4.90 8.30
N TYR A 60 17.57 -3.69 8.44
CA TYR A 60 18.27 -2.44 8.57
C TYR A 60 17.89 -1.72 9.87
N PRO A 61 18.54 -2.05 11.01
CA PRO A 61 18.15 -1.56 12.34
C PRO A 61 18.23 -0.04 12.52
N ASN A 62 19.00 0.65 11.67
CA ASN A 62 19.13 2.11 11.68
C ASN A 62 18.07 2.81 10.80
N ALA A 63 17.21 2.05 10.13
CA ALA A 63 16.06 2.56 9.39
C ALA A 63 14.83 2.59 10.30
N LYS A 64 14.11 3.72 10.29
CA LYS A 64 12.84 3.88 11.00
C LYS A 64 11.75 4.25 9.99
N ILE A 65 10.69 3.45 9.93
CA ILE A 65 9.55 3.67 9.07
C ILE A 65 8.33 3.87 9.97
N ASN A 66 7.81 5.10 10.01
CA ASN A 66 6.59 5.45 10.71
C ASN A 66 5.41 5.14 9.79
N LEU A 67 4.47 4.35 10.29
CA LEU A 67 3.27 3.97 9.56
C LEU A 67 2.12 4.91 9.91
N LYS A 68 1.47 5.48 8.89
CA LYS A 68 0.36 6.41 9.05
C LYS A 68 -0.82 5.96 8.19
N VAL A 69 -1.92 5.60 8.84
CA VAL A 69 -3.18 5.28 8.15
C VAL A 69 -3.93 6.56 7.78
N SER A 70 -4.48 6.60 6.58
CA SER A 70 -5.35 7.67 6.10
C SER A 70 -6.31 7.17 5.02
N LYS A 71 -7.01 8.06 4.35
CA LYS A 71 -7.73 7.74 3.11
C LYS A 71 -6.77 7.87 1.92
N GLU A 72 -6.99 7.07 0.86
CA GLU A 72 -6.07 7.01 -0.29
C GLU A 72 -5.83 8.38 -0.93
N ASP A 73 -6.88 9.19 -1.13
CA ASP A 73 -6.75 10.52 -1.74
C ASP A 73 -6.01 11.50 -0.81
N GLN A 74 -6.21 11.38 0.51
CA GLN A 74 -5.48 12.18 1.50
C GLN A 74 -3.99 11.82 1.52
N ALA A 75 -3.65 10.53 1.34
CA ALA A 75 -2.25 10.12 1.25
C ALA A 75 -1.56 10.79 0.04
N LEU A 76 -2.21 10.82 -1.12
CA LEU A 76 -1.68 11.50 -2.31
C LEU A 76 -1.51 13.01 -2.07
N GLU A 77 -2.50 13.66 -1.48
CA GLU A 77 -2.42 15.09 -1.15
C GLU A 77 -1.26 15.38 -0.17
N ASP A 78 -1.11 14.56 0.86
CA ASP A 78 -0.05 14.73 1.87
C ASP A 78 1.34 14.52 1.26
N LEU A 79 1.52 13.57 0.36
CA LEU A 79 2.78 13.39 -0.38
C LEU A 79 3.09 14.61 -1.26
N LEU A 80 2.13 15.07 -2.05
CA LEU A 80 2.30 16.23 -2.95
C LEU A 80 2.56 17.55 -2.19
N ASN A 81 2.20 17.61 -0.92
CA ASN A 81 2.49 18.72 -0.01
C ASN A 81 3.69 18.47 0.91
N HIS A 82 4.51 17.44 0.64
CA HIS A 82 5.73 17.08 1.40
C HIS A 82 5.49 16.86 2.90
N LYS A 83 4.30 16.38 3.29
CA LYS A 83 3.97 16.06 4.69
C LYS A 83 4.35 14.62 5.06
N VAL A 84 4.57 13.77 4.06
CA VAL A 84 5.00 12.39 4.19
C VAL A 84 5.99 12.06 3.08
N ASP A 85 6.81 11.03 3.27
CA ASP A 85 7.92 10.72 2.39
C ASP A 85 7.55 9.71 1.29
N MET A 86 6.57 8.85 1.57
CA MET A 86 6.08 7.87 0.61
C MET A 86 4.65 7.41 0.94
N ILE A 87 3.98 6.87 -0.08
CA ILE A 87 2.61 6.35 0.04
C ILE A 87 2.43 5.03 -0.70
N ILE A 88 1.35 4.29 -0.35
CA ILE A 88 0.83 3.18 -1.14
C ILE A 88 -0.47 3.63 -1.82
N MET A 89 -0.56 3.37 -3.12
CA MET A 89 -1.71 3.65 -3.97
C MET A 89 -2.18 2.38 -4.66
N SER A 90 -3.45 2.38 -5.10
CA SER A 90 -4.07 1.24 -5.80
C SER A 90 -4.86 1.63 -7.05
N ARG A 91 -5.08 2.92 -7.28
CA ARG A 91 -5.77 3.45 -8.45
C ARG A 91 -4.84 4.24 -9.36
N GLU A 92 -5.20 4.36 -10.62
CA GLU A 92 -4.51 5.28 -11.51
C GLU A 92 -4.77 6.74 -11.10
N LEU A 93 -3.76 7.57 -11.25
CA LEU A 93 -3.94 9.01 -11.11
C LEU A 93 -4.73 9.56 -12.29
N THR A 94 -5.61 10.51 -12.03
CA THR A 94 -6.27 11.30 -13.06
C THR A 94 -5.25 12.15 -13.83
N GLU A 95 -5.62 12.61 -15.03
CA GLU A 95 -4.74 13.51 -15.80
C GLU A 95 -4.37 14.79 -15.04
N GLN A 96 -5.29 15.32 -14.24
CA GLN A 96 -5.05 16.50 -13.41
C GLN A 96 -4.05 16.19 -12.29
N GLU A 97 -4.18 15.06 -11.60
CA GLU A 97 -3.26 14.62 -10.57
C GLU A 97 -1.87 14.35 -11.15
N ARG A 98 -1.76 13.76 -12.35
CA ARG A 98 -0.48 13.55 -13.04
C ARG A 98 0.22 14.86 -13.38
N LYS A 99 -0.51 15.84 -13.92
CA LYS A 99 0.04 17.19 -14.18
C LYS A 99 0.50 17.85 -12.89
N TYR A 100 -0.26 17.69 -11.81
CA TYR A 100 0.11 18.24 -10.51
C TYR A 100 1.34 17.54 -9.93
N TRP A 101 1.45 16.21 -10.10
CA TRP A 101 2.65 15.44 -9.76
C TRP A 101 3.89 15.99 -10.45
N ASP A 102 3.86 16.14 -11.77
CA ASP A 102 5.00 16.63 -12.56
C ASP A 102 5.48 18.02 -12.10
N VAL A 103 4.52 18.92 -11.80
CA VAL A 103 4.82 20.28 -11.33
C VAL A 103 5.43 20.28 -9.92
N LYS A 104 4.89 19.46 -9.01
CA LYS A 104 5.26 19.46 -7.60
C LYS A 104 6.55 18.69 -7.33
N THR A 105 6.69 17.52 -7.89
CA THR A 105 7.84 16.65 -7.60
C THR A 105 9.01 16.84 -8.57
N LYS A 106 8.72 17.33 -9.78
CA LYS A 106 9.69 17.39 -10.90
C LYS A 106 10.31 16.02 -11.23
N LEU A 107 9.67 14.95 -10.81
CA LEU A 107 10.07 13.57 -11.07
C LEU A 107 9.15 12.94 -12.10
N PRO A 108 9.66 12.07 -12.98
CA PRO A 108 8.82 11.34 -13.92
C PRO A 108 7.84 10.44 -13.15
N TRP A 109 6.63 10.29 -13.69
CA TRP A 109 5.67 9.35 -13.16
C TRP A 109 6.18 7.90 -13.32
N GLN A 110 6.60 7.29 -12.24
CA GLN A 110 7.14 5.93 -12.22
C GLN A 110 6.56 5.15 -11.03
N PRO A 111 5.34 4.61 -11.15
CA PRO A 111 4.73 3.79 -10.10
C PRO A 111 5.52 2.49 -9.90
N SER A 112 5.92 2.22 -8.67
CA SER A 112 6.65 1.00 -8.32
C SER A 112 5.70 -0.08 -7.86
N TYR A 113 5.14 -0.85 -8.80
CA TYR A 113 4.19 -1.93 -8.52
C TYR A 113 4.85 -3.08 -7.75
N PHE A 114 4.18 -3.57 -6.70
CA PHE A 114 4.71 -4.65 -5.87
C PHE A 114 3.73 -5.77 -5.55
N ALA A 115 2.42 -5.53 -5.60
CA ALA A 115 1.40 -6.53 -5.26
C ALA A 115 0.13 -6.35 -6.08
N ALA A 116 -0.67 -7.41 -6.20
CA ALA A 116 -2.06 -7.31 -6.59
C ALA A 116 -2.96 -7.71 -5.41
N ASP A 117 -3.88 -6.82 -5.08
CA ASP A 117 -4.96 -6.92 -4.11
C ASP A 117 -6.31 -6.93 -4.83
N ALA A 118 -7.42 -6.98 -4.11
CA ALA A 118 -8.76 -6.93 -4.68
C ALA A 118 -9.76 -6.21 -3.78
N VAL A 119 -10.78 -5.63 -4.38
CA VAL A 119 -12.01 -5.26 -3.66
C VAL A 119 -12.90 -6.48 -3.54
N CYS A 120 -13.27 -6.86 -2.32
CA CYS A 120 -14.14 -7.97 -2.00
C CYS A 120 -15.52 -7.48 -1.58
N PHE A 121 -16.56 -8.14 -2.09
CA PHE A 121 -17.92 -8.01 -1.57
C PHE A 121 -18.18 -9.15 -0.59
N VAL A 122 -18.47 -8.79 0.64
CA VAL A 122 -18.64 -9.76 1.73
C VAL A 122 -20.01 -9.61 2.36
N VAL A 123 -20.59 -10.73 2.76
CA VAL A 123 -21.86 -10.79 3.49
C VAL A 123 -21.69 -11.64 4.74
N ASN A 124 -22.64 -11.53 5.67
CA ASN A 124 -22.70 -12.46 6.80
C ASN A 124 -22.68 -13.91 6.29
N LYS A 125 -21.97 -14.81 6.96
CA LYS A 125 -21.82 -16.22 6.55
C LYS A 125 -23.13 -16.95 6.29
N ASN A 126 -24.21 -16.55 7.00
CA ASN A 126 -25.54 -17.15 6.90
C ASN A 126 -26.42 -16.51 5.80
N SER A 127 -25.88 -15.53 5.05
CA SER A 127 -26.61 -14.88 3.96
C SER A 127 -26.93 -15.85 2.84
N GLU A 128 -28.14 -15.79 2.28
CA GLU A 128 -28.54 -16.60 1.12
C GLU A 128 -27.92 -16.12 -0.20
N LYS A 129 -27.39 -14.89 -0.25
CA LYS A 129 -26.78 -14.32 -1.45
C LYS A 129 -25.54 -15.10 -1.86
N GLN A 130 -25.50 -15.56 -3.13
CA GLN A 130 -24.45 -16.45 -3.63
C GLN A 130 -23.38 -15.76 -4.48
N HIS A 131 -23.71 -14.68 -5.14
CA HIS A 131 -22.82 -13.92 -6.01
C HIS A 131 -23.32 -12.48 -6.18
N VAL A 132 -22.52 -11.66 -6.84
CA VAL A 132 -22.87 -10.30 -7.26
C VAL A 132 -22.30 -10.05 -8.66
N SER A 133 -22.94 -9.19 -9.46
CA SER A 133 -22.40 -8.73 -10.74
C SER A 133 -21.97 -7.26 -10.68
N LEU A 134 -21.18 -6.79 -11.64
CA LEU A 134 -20.80 -5.38 -11.73
C LEU A 134 -22.01 -4.50 -12.00
N GLU A 135 -22.97 -4.99 -12.77
CA GLU A 135 -24.23 -4.32 -13.07
C GLU A 135 -25.07 -4.14 -11.80
N GLU A 136 -25.22 -5.21 -11.01
CA GLU A 136 -25.93 -5.18 -9.73
C GLU A 136 -25.25 -4.21 -8.73
N ILE A 137 -23.92 -4.19 -8.65
CA ILE A 137 -23.18 -3.24 -7.81
C ILE A 137 -23.47 -1.79 -8.25
N LYS A 138 -23.48 -1.54 -9.56
CA LYS A 138 -23.79 -0.23 -10.13
C LYS A 138 -25.21 0.23 -9.81
N GLU A 139 -26.18 -0.67 -9.90
CA GLU A 139 -27.57 -0.41 -9.53
C GLU A 139 -27.70 -0.10 -8.03
N MET A 140 -27.09 -0.90 -7.16
CA MET A 140 -27.09 -0.67 -5.72
C MET A 140 -26.46 0.68 -5.34
N LEU A 141 -25.39 1.09 -6.02
CA LEU A 141 -24.76 2.41 -5.80
C LEU A 141 -25.66 3.57 -6.23
N LYS A 142 -26.48 3.39 -7.26
CA LYS A 142 -27.41 4.42 -7.75
C LYS A 142 -28.74 4.42 -6.98
N SER A 143 -29.10 3.30 -6.33
CA SER A 143 -30.32 3.21 -5.55
C SER A 143 -30.25 4.05 -4.25
N GLY A 144 -31.40 4.38 -3.70
CA GLY A 144 -31.48 5.05 -2.39
C GLY A 144 -31.22 4.13 -1.19
N ASP A 145 -31.12 2.81 -1.40
CA ASP A 145 -31.17 1.79 -0.34
C ASP A 145 -29.89 1.69 0.49
N LYS A 146 -28.79 2.23 0.00
CA LYS A 146 -27.46 2.24 0.66
C LYS A 146 -27.00 0.87 1.17
N LYS A 147 -27.30 -0.20 0.44
CA LYS A 147 -27.00 -1.60 0.83
C LYS A 147 -25.52 -1.93 0.86
N LEU A 148 -24.69 -1.19 0.15
CA LEU A 148 -23.23 -1.35 0.17
C LEU A 148 -22.64 -0.54 1.31
N ILE A 149 -21.77 -1.16 2.11
CA ILE A 149 -21.04 -0.49 3.21
C ILE A 149 -19.58 -0.35 2.82
N PHE A 150 -19.08 0.89 2.72
CA PHE A 150 -17.67 1.23 2.48
C PHE A 150 -17.04 1.85 3.72
N ASP A 151 -15.72 1.81 3.80
CA ASP A 151 -14.91 2.35 4.88
C ASP A 151 -14.75 3.89 4.85
N GLY A 152 -15.57 4.56 4.07
CA GLY A 152 -15.63 6.01 3.97
C GLY A 152 -15.62 6.51 2.54
N ALA A 153 -15.47 7.82 2.40
CA ALA A 153 -15.23 8.47 1.11
C ALA A 153 -13.72 8.56 0.85
N ASN A 154 -13.31 8.62 -0.42
CA ASN A 154 -11.92 8.80 -0.85
C ASN A 154 -10.98 7.67 -0.41
N THR A 155 -11.56 6.47 -0.21
CA THR A 155 -10.84 5.25 0.17
C THR A 155 -10.50 4.41 -1.04
N SER A 156 -9.48 3.56 -0.92
CA SER A 156 -9.01 2.74 -2.02
C SER A 156 -10.08 1.80 -2.59
N ASN A 157 -10.93 1.22 -1.73
CA ASN A 157 -11.99 0.33 -2.18
C ASN A 157 -13.09 1.07 -2.95
N LEU A 158 -13.53 2.24 -2.46
CA LEU A 158 -14.52 3.04 -3.15
C LEU A 158 -13.97 3.58 -4.48
N ASN A 159 -12.76 4.15 -4.46
CA ASN A 159 -12.09 4.67 -5.65
C ASN A 159 -11.97 3.60 -6.75
N ALA A 160 -11.53 2.38 -6.40
CA ALA A 160 -11.41 1.28 -7.33
C ALA A 160 -12.76 0.87 -7.95
N VAL A 161 -13.83 0.83 -7.15
CA VAL A 161 -15.18 0.52 -7.64
C VAL A 161 -15.69 1.63 -8.56
N LEU A 162 -15.57 2.89 -8.16
CA LEU A 162 -16.01 4.03 -8.97
C LEU A 162 -15.27 4.10 -10.30
N GLN A 163 -13.95 3.93 -10.28
CA GLN A 163 -13.11 3.94 -11.48
C GLN A 163 -13.49 2.78 -12.42
N LYS A 164 -13.68 1.57 -11.88
CA LYS A 164 -14.10 0.38 -12.67
C LYS A 164 -15.47 0.53 -13.31
N LEU A 165 -16.43 1.13 -12.60
CA LEU A 165 -17.81 1.30 -13.06
C LEU A 165 -18.03 2.60 -13.84
N ASN A 166 -16.99 3.44 -13.95
CA ASN A 166 -17.07 4.78 -14.54
C ASN A 166 -18.21 5.62 -13.93
N LEU A 167 -18.16 5.74 -12.58
CA LEU A 167 -19.15 6.49 -11.79
C LEU A 167 -18.48 7.69 -11.09
N ASP A 168 -19.22 8.81 -10.98
CA ASP A 168 -18.82 9.94 -10.14
C ASP A 168 -19.29 9.71 -8.70
N ILE A 169 -18.49 10.12 -7.74
CA ILE A 169 -18.81 10.03 -6.30
C ILE A 169 -20.12 10.78 -5.95
N LYS A 170 -20.47 11.80 -6.72
CA LYS A 170 -21.69 12.59 -6.52
C LYS A 170 -22.97 11.82 -6.87
N ASP A 171 -22.86 10.81 -7.73
CA ASP A 171 -24.00 10.04 -8.27
C ASP A 171 -24.26 8.75 -7.50
N VAL A 172 -23.49 8.48 -6.45
CA VAL A 172 -23.58 7.21 -5.71
C VAL A 172 -24.01 7.39 -4.27
N LYS A 173 -24.71 6.40 -3.77
CA LYS A 173 -25.21 6.32 -2.39
C LYS A 173 -24.80 4.99 -1.77
N TYR A 174 -24.21 5.07 -0.58
CA TYR A 174 -23.73 3.93 0.17
C TYR A 174 -23.74 4.22 1.67
N SER A 175 -23.68 3.18 2.48
CA SER A 175 -23.46 3.28 3.92
C SER A 175 -21.98 3.43 4.22
N ARG A 176 -21.64 4.13 5.30
CA ARG A 176 -20.25 4.35 5.73
C ARG A 176 -20.03 3.76 7.11
N LEU A 177 -18.94 3.02 7.24
CA LEU A 177 -18.46 2.51 8.51
C LEU A 177 -16.93 2.46 8.45
N GLU A 178 -16.26 3.18 9.33
CA GLU A 178 -14.81 3.34 9.28
C GLU A 178 -14.08 2.03 9.59
N GLY A 179 -13.10 1.67 8.73
CA GLY A 179 -12.25 0.49 8.86
C GLY A 179 -12.83 -0.78 8.25
N ASN A 180 -12.01 -1.50 7.48
CA ASN A 180 -12.41 -2.75 6.81
C ASN A 180 -12.83 -3.84 7.81
N GLU A 181 -12.14 -3.99 8.93
CA GLU A 181 -12.49 -4.97 9.96
C GLU A 181 -13.84 -4.65 10.61
N ASN A 182 -14.09 -3.38 10.95
CA ASN A 182 -15.37 -2.94 11.52
C ASN A 182 -16.54 -3.20 10.58
N ILE A 183 -16.34 -3.06 9.26
CA ILE A 183 -17.36 -3.44 8.27
C ILE A 183 -17.70 -4.93 8.42
N ILE A 184 -16.69 -5.79 8.45
CA ILE A 184 -16.88 -7.25 8.58
C ILE A 184 -17.65 -7.59 9.85
N GLU A 185 -17.23 -7.06 10.99
CA GLU A 185 -17.89 -7.31 12.29
C GLU A 185 -19.32 -6.81 12.34
N SER A 186 -19.60 -5.70 11.64
CA SER A 186 -20.96 -5.13 11.61
C SER A 186 -21.97 -5.95 10.83
N LEU A 187 -21.53 -6.85 9.92
CA LEU A 187 -22.44 -7.64 9.07
C LEU A 187 -23.31 -8.62 9.84
N GLU A 188 -22.98 -8.93 11.08
CA GLU A 188 -23.88 -9.67 11.96
C GLU A 188 -25.15 -8.88 12.25
N LYS A 189 -25.04 -7.58 12.48
CA LYS A 189 -26.15 -6.66 12.75
C LYS A 189 -26.84 -6.19 11.46
N PHE A 190 -26.10 -6.08 10.37
CA PHE A 190 -26.57 -5.60 9.07
C PHE A 190 -26.66 -6.73 8.04
N SER A 191 -27.38 -7.82 8.37
CA SER A 191 -27.44 -9.07 7.59
C SER A 191 -27.89 -8.89 6.13
N ASN A 192 -28.64 -7.83 5.81
CA ASN A 192 -29.11 -7.51 4.46
C ASN A 192 -28.15 -6.58 3.68
N HIS A 193 -27.02 -6.20 4.28
CA HIS A 193 -26.02 -5.36 3.64
C HIS A 193 -24.87 -6.19 3.09
N ILE A 194 -24.13 -5.58 2.20
CA ILE A 194 -22.90 -6.13 1.62
C ILE A 194 -21.77 -5.22 2.04
N GLY A 195 -20.80 -5.75 2.77
CA GLY A 195 -19.55 -5.05 3.07
C GLY A 195 -18.64 -5.03 1.86
N VAL A 196 -17.97 -3.90 1.65
CA VAL A 196 -16.98 -3.72 0.59
C VAL A 196 -15.63 -3.51 1.26
N VAL A 197 -14.77 -4.53 1.21
CA VAL A 197 -13.51 -4.58 1.95
C VAL A 197 -12.34 -4.96 1.03
N SER A 198 -11.12 -4.66 1.46
CA SER A 198 -9.91 -5.10 0.77
C SER A 198 -9.64 -6.58 1.03
N TYR A 199 -9.19 -7.32 0.02
CA TYR A 199 -8.74 -8.70 0.19
C TYR A 199 -7.55 -8.79 1.15
N ASN A 200 -6.66 -7.79 1.16
CA ASN A 200 -5.54 -7.71 2.09
C ASN A 200 -5.96 -7.82 3.57
N THR A 201 -7.13 -7.33 3.95
CA THR A 201 -7.64 -7.43 5.33
C THR A 201 -7.85 -8.88 5.77
N ILE A 202 -8.23 -9.75 4.84
CA ILE A 202 -8.61 -11.14 5.10
C ILE A 202 -7.72 -12.18 4.40
N SER A 203 -6.72 -11.76 3.63
CA SER A 203 -5.95 -12.65 2.74
C SER A 203 -4.90 -13.51 3.46
N ARG A 204 -4.40 -13.07 4.63
CA ARG A 204 -3.33 -13.76 5.37
C ARG A 204 -3.76 -15.18 5.74
N PRO A 205 -3.08 -16.25 5.22
CA PRO A 205 -3.59 -17.63 5.39
C PRO A 205 -3.55 -18.13 6.82
N TYR A 206 -2.55 -17.70 7.60
CA TYR A 206 -2.26 -18.21 8.95
C TYR A 206 -2.34 -17.13 10.03
N GLY A 207 -2.92 -15.96 9.73
CA GLY A 207 -3.13 -14.89 10.71
C GLY A 207 -4.38 -15.18 11.55
N GLU A 208 -4.27 -15.18 12.88
CA GLU A 208 -5.42 -15.40 13.78
C GLU A 208 -6.55 -14.43 13.44
N ARG A 209 -6.24 -13.14 13.42
CA ARG A 209 -7.24 -12.10 13.14
C ARG A 209 -7.92 -12.27 11.77
N ALA A 210 -7.14 -12.51 10.72
CA ALA A 210 -7.69 -12.74 9.39
C ALA A 210 -8.56 -14.02 9.33
N THR A 211 -8.24 -15.03 10.15
CA THR A 211 -9.03 -16.25 10.26
C THR A 211 -10.36 -16.00 10.96
N GLU A 212 -10.36 -15.31 12.09
CA GLU A 212 -11.57 -14.90 12.81
C GLU A 212 -12.52 -14.10 11.89
N LEU A 213 -11.97 -13.13 11.15
CA LEU A 213 -12.75 -12.31 10.22
C LEU A 213 -13.39 -13.18 9.11
N ARG A 214 -12.62 -14.12 8.54
CA ARG A 214 -13.16 -15.04 7.49
C ARG A 214 -14.23 -15.98 7.99
N GLU A 215 -14.19 -16.41 9.25
CA GLU A 215 -15.18 -17.31 9.84
C GLU A 215 -16.57 -16.68 9.96
N ASN A 216 -16.65 -15.36 9.97
CA ASN A 216 -17.88 -14.60 10.15
C ASN A 216 -18.55 -14.17 8.84
N ILE A 217 -17.86 -14.32 7.71
CA ILE A 217 -18.31 -13.82 6.42
C ILE A 217 -18.28 -14.89 5.32
N LYS A 218 -18.96 -14.56 4.25
CA LYS A 218 -18.86 -15.21 2.95
C LYS A 218 -18.45 -14.18 1.91
N ILE A 219 -17.35 -14.44 1.20
CA ILE A 219 -16.91 -13.63 0.06
C ILE A 219 -17.82 -13.98 -1.13
N LEU A 220 -18.50 -12.99 -1.68
CA LEU A 220 -19.31 -13.17 -2.88
C LEU A 220 -18.42 -13.18 -4.12
N PRO A 221 -18.46 -14.24 -4.94
CA PRO A 221 -17.83 -14.20 -6.25
C PRO A 221 -18.50 -13.15 -7.14
N ILE A 222 -17.73 -12.53 -8.02
CA ILE A 222 -18.26 -11.65 -9.06
C ILE A 222 -18.63 -12.49 -10.28
N LYS A 223 -19.89 -12.39 -10.69
CA LYS A 223 -20.38 -13.05 -11.90
C LYS A 223 -19.98 -12.25 -13.14
N VAL A 224 -19.26 -12.91 -14.05
CA VAL A 224 -18.86 -12.37 -15.36
C VAL A 224 -19.25 -13.38 -16.43
N GLY A 225 -20.28 -13.08 -17.20
CA GLY A 225 -20.93 -14.08 -18.08
C GLY A 225 -21.39 -15.27 -17.25
N ASP A 226 -20.96 -16.48 -17.64
CA ASP A 226 -21.28 -17.73 -16.91
C ASP A 226 -20.25 -18.07 -15.80
N SER A 227 -19.22 -17.27 -15.64
CA SER A 227 -18.15 -17.52 -14.67
C SER A 227 -18.40 -16.81 -13.34
N LEU A 228 -18.08 -17.50 -12.24
CA LEU A 228 -18.06 -16.95 -10.88
C LEU A 228 -16.61 -16.80 -10.43
N LEU A 229 -16.13 -15.56 -10.30
CA LEU A 229 -14.74 -15.24 -10.04
C LEU A 229 -14.54 -14.81 -8.58
N LEU A 230 -13.64 -15.49 -7.87
CA LEU A 230 -13.18 -15.13 -6.53
C LEU A 230 -11.80 -14.46 -6.61
N PRO A 231 -11.43 -13.61 -5.63
CA PRO A 231 -10.13 -12.95 -5.58
C PRO A 231 -9.03 -13.90 -5.10
N ASN A 232 -8.78 -14.97 -5.84
CA ASN A 232 -7.70 -15.91 -5.57
C ASN A 232 -6.42 -15.54 -6.36
N LYS A 233 -5.29 -16.14 -6.00
CA LYS A 233 -3.99 -15.85 -6.61
C LYS A 233 -3.99 -15.95 -8.13
N GLU A 234 -4.66 -16.96 -8.69
CA GLU A 234 -4.71 -17.15 -10.16
C GLU A 234 -5.51 -16.02 -10.84
N ASN A 235 -6.66 -15.69 -10.30
CA ASN A 235 -7.51 -14.63 -10.86
C ASN A 235 -6.89 -13.24 -10.67
N LEU A 236 -6.11 -13.01 -9.60
CA LEU A 236 -5.36 -11.77 -9.39
C LEU A 236 -4.15 -11.69 -10.34
N LYS A 237 -3.40 -12.79 -10.51
CA LYS A 237 -2.25 -12.88 -11.41
C LYS A 237 -2.63 -12.63 -12.86
N THR A 238 -3.75 -13.19 -13.28
CA THR A 238 -4.25 -13.06 -14.66
C THR A 238 -5.15 -11.84 -14.85
N GLN A 239 -5.41 -11.07 -13.79
CA GLN A 239 -6.33 -9.93 -13.74
C GLN A 239 -7.75 -10.27 -14.26
N LYS A 240 -8.15 -11.55 -14.16
CA LYS A 240 -9.51 -11.98 -14.49
C LYS A 240 -10.54 -11.49 -13.48
N TYR A 241 -10.13 -11.35 -12.20
CA TYR A 241 -11.02 -10.77 -11.20
C TYR A 241 -11.26 -9.29 -11.51
N PRO A 242 -12.51 -8.85 -11.73
CA PRO A 242 -12.80 -7.54 -12.31
C PRO A 242 -12.35 -6.34 -11.48
N LEU A 243 -12.26 -6.52 -10.16
CA LEU A 243 -11.86 -5.49 -9.20
C LEU A 243 -10.50 -5.79 -8.57
N THR A 244 -9.58 -6.31 -9.37
CA THR A 244 -8.16 -6.41 -9.00
C THR A 244 -7.56 -5.01 -8.89
N LYS A 245 -6.85 -4.75 -7.79
CA LYS A 245 -6.09 -3.51 -7.54
C LYS A 245 -4.60 -3.81 -7.63
N LEU A 246 -3.86 -3.07 -8.43
CA LEU A 246 -2.41 -3.14 -8.47
C LEU A 246 -1.84 -2.13 -7.49
N LEU A 247 -1.22 -2.62 -6.42
CA LEU A 247 -0.61 -1.78 -5.39
C LEU A 247 0.76 -1.31 -5.83
N TYR A 248 1.02 -0.02 -5.66
CA TYR A 248 2.30 0.58 -5.98
C TYR A 248 2.71 1.64 -4.96
N PHE A 249 4.01 1.83 -4.84
CA PHE A 249 4.57 2.92 -4.05
C PHE A 249 4.77 4.17 -4.89
N LEU A 250 4.58 5.32 -4.25
CA LEU A 250 5.03 6.62 -4.72
C LEU A 250 5.88 7.29 -3.64
N THR A 251 6.91 8.01 -4.08
CA THR A 251 7.76 8.87 -3.27
C THR A 251 8.22 10.06 -4.10
N ASP A 252 8.45 11.19 -3.47
CA ASP A 252 9.09 12.36 -4.06
C ASP A 252 10.62 12.40 -3.80
N GLU A 253 11.17 11.30 -3.26
CA GLU A 253 12.60 11.15 -3.00
C GLU A 253 13.38 11.09 -4.31
N GLY A 254 14.08 12.17 -4.65
CA GLY A 254 14.86 12.30 -5.91
C GLY A 254 16.20 11.55 -5.94
N THR A 255 16.65 11.01 -4.78
CA THR A 255 17.90 10.25 -4.64
C THR A 255 17.61 8.85 -4.11
N PHE A 256 18.62 7.96 -4.09
CA PHE A 256 18.44 6.61 -3.53
C PHE A 256 18.60 6.62 -2.01
N GLY A 257 17.59 7.15 -1.32
CA GLY A 257 17.49 7.18 0.13
C GLY A 257 16.61 6.04 0.70
N LEU A 258 16.06 6.28 1.89
CA LEU A 258 15.35 5.24 2.65
C LEU A 258 14.01 4.81 2.00
N ALA A 259 13.26 5.76 1.42
CA ALA A 259 12.00 5.45 0.73
C ALA A 259 12.26 4.57 -0.51
N ASN A 260 13.19 4.98 -1.39
CA ASN A 260 13.59 4.19 -2.54
C ASN A 260 14.21 2.84 -2.15
N GLY A 261 14.88 2.77 -1.00
CA GLY A 261 15.38 1.52 -0.42
C GLY A 261 14.27 0.54 -0.06
N LEU A 262 13.22 1.00 0.63
CA LEU A 262 12.04 0.18 0.95
C LEU A 262 11.29 -0.26 -0.33
N ILE A 263 11.12 0.63 -1.30
CA ILE A 263 10.52 0.31 -2.60
C ILE A 263 11.30 -0.83 -3.28
N ARG A 264 12.60 -0.64 -3.44
CA ARG A 264 13.46 -1.67 -4.05
C ARG A 264 13.39 -2.99 -3.32
N TYR A 265 13.48 -2.96 -1.98
CA TYR A 265 13.37 -4.17 -1.16
C TYR A 265 12.05 -4.90 -1.39
N SER A 266 10.94 -4.16 -1.40
CA SER A 266 9.59 -4.71 -1.61
C SER A 266 9.44 -5.39 -2.98
N CYS A 267 10.14 -4.87 -3.99
CA CYS A 267 10.14 -5.43 -5.34
C CYS A 267 11.15 -6.59 -5.55
N THR A 268 12.06 -6.88 -4.60
CA THR A 268 12.98 -8.04 -4.69
C THR A 268 12.30 -9.36 -4.38
N ASP A 269 12.98 -10.49 -4.67
CA ASP A 269 12.50 -11.84 -4.31
C ASP A 269 12.11 -11.96 -2.83
N ILE A 270 12.85 -11.31 -1.92
CA ILE A 270 12.54 -11.32 -0.47
C ILE A 270 11.22 -10.58 -0.20
N GLY A 271 11.06 -9.36 -0.72
CA GLY A 271 9.84 -8.58 -0.57
C GLY A 271 8.64 -9.28 -1.20
N GLN A 272 8.81 -9.87 -2.38
CA GLN A 272 7.75 -10.60 -3.08
C GLN A 272 7.33 -11.89 -2.34
N LYS A 273 8.25 -12.55 -1.63
CA LYS A 273 7.89 -13.65 -0.71
C LYS A 273 7.05 -13.16 0.47
N ILE A 274 7.29 -11.93 0.97
CA ILE A 274 6.45 -11.34 2.01
C ILE A 274 5.04 -11.11 1.44
N VAL A 275 4.92 -10.47 0.28
CA VAL A 275 3.64 -10.26 -0.40
C VAL A 275 2.86 -11.57 -0.52
N GLY A 276 3.52 -12.65 -0.98
CA GLY A 276 2.91 -13.97 -1.10
C GLY A 276 2.48 -14.60 0.24
N ARG A 277 3.20 -14.32 1.34
CA ARG A 277 2.86 -14.79 2.70
C ARG A 277 1.66 -14.04 3.29
N GLU A 278 1.52 -12.76 2.94
CA GLU A 278 0.33 -11.97 3.29
C GLU A 278 -0.91 -12.40 2.49
N GLY A 279 -0.78 -13.37 1.60
CA GLY A 279 -1.89 -13.91 0.80
C GLY A 279 -2.18 -13.12 -0.48
N LEU A 280 -1.49 -12.03 -0.71
CA LEU A 280 -1.61 -11.23 -1.93
C LEU A 280 -0.86 -11.90 -3.11
N GLN A 281 -1.15 -11.45 -4.32
CA GLN A 281 -0.39 -11.88 -5.49
C GLN A 281 0.84 -10.99 -5.69
N PRO A 282 2.07 -11.56 -5.65
CA PRO A 282 3.27 -10.81 -5.99
C PRO A 282 3.22 -10.27 -7.43
N TYR A 283 3.61 -9.01 -7.60
CA TYR A 283 3.67 -8.39 -8.92
C TYR A 283 4.93 -8.80 -9.69
N ASN A 284 6.09 -8.78 -9.01
CA ASN A 284 7.36 -9.17 -9.60
C ASN A 284 7.57 -10.68 -9.40
N LEU A 285 7.54 -11.44 -10.50
CA LEU A 285 7.70 -12.89 -10.47
C LEU A 285 9.15 -13.25 -10.76
N TYR A 286 9.81 -13.92 -9.81
CA TYR A 286 11.17 -14.42 -9.95
C TYR A 286 11.13 -15.94 -10.23
N PRO A 287 11.46 -16.39 -11.44
CA PRO A 287 11.53 -17.81 -11.74
C PRO A 287 12.64 -18.48 -10.90
N ARG A 288 12.35 -19.62 -10.30
CA ARG A 288 13.37 -20.43 -9.63
C ARG A 288 14.11 -21.25 -10.66
N THR A 289 15.39 -20.99 -10.84
CA THR A 289 16.28 -21.85 -11.62
C THR A 289 16.97 -22.82 -10.66
N ILE A 290 16.76 -24.14 -10.84
CA ILE A 290 17.46 -25.16 -10.10
C ILE A 290 18.59 -25.67 -11.01
N ASN A 291 19.83 -25.31 -10.70
CA ASN A 291 20.99 -25.89 -11.35
C ASN A 291 21.38 -27.21 -10.59
N ILE A 292 21.07 -28.35 -11.17
CA ILE A 292 21.52 -29.63 -10.63
C ILE A 292 22.96 -29.81 -11.11
N ILE A 293 23.93 -29.65 -10.20
CA ILE A 293 25.33 -29.95 -10.46
C ILE A 293 25.49 -31.47 -10.17
N HIS A 294 25.56 -32.26 -11.21
CA HIS A 294 25.99 -33.67 -11.09
C HIS A 294 27.52 -33.65 -10.83
N LYS A 295 27.93 -34.14 -9.64
CA LYS A 295 29.33 -34.42 -9.32
C LYS A 295 29.74 -35.81 -9.87
#